data_b6bea369411da8ef1082956046686d2c
#
_entry.id   b6bea369411da8ef1082956046686d2c
#
_cell.length_a   1.000
_cell.length_b   1.000
_cell.length_c   1.000
_cell.angle_alpha   90.00
_cell.angle_beta   90.00
_cell.angle_gamma   90.00
#
_symmetry.space_group_name_H-M   'P 1'
#
loop_
_entity.id
_entity.type
_entity.pdbx_description
1 polymer ?
#
loop_
_entity_poly.entity_id
_entity_poly.type
_entity_poly.pdbx_seq_one_letter_code
_entity_poly.pdbx_strand_id
1 'polypeptide(L)'
;KYQRLNEADHKEQYLVPYLMSSHPGCTLRDSVRLAEFLHRTGHLPEQVQDFYPTPGTLSTCMYYTGIDPRDMTEVYVARSPHEKALQRALLQWGRKDLRPLVIEALEKAERTDLIGYEEKCLIRPQKGEKYFGKKPEEPPVPQRREQGRGGNFRHKRPENPGQKGKMPQRKKDAFAKKRRGT
;
A
#
# COMPACT_ATOMS: atom_id res chain seq x y z
N LYS A 1 -12.22 -0.13 22.91
CA LYS A 1 -13.53 0.24 23.48
C LYS A 1 -14.57 0.48 22.39
N TYR A 2 -14.28 1.28 21.36
CA TYR A 2 -15.21 1.60 20.26
C TYR A 2 -15.72 0.34 19.54
N GLN A 3 -14.82 -0.58 19.13
CA GLN A 3 -15.19 -1.82 18.46
C GLN A 3 -16.15 -2.69 19.30
N ARG A 4 -15.90 -2.83 20.61
CA ARG A 4 -16.78 -3.58 21.51
C ARG A 4 -18.19 -2.97 21.61
N LEU A 5 -18.28 -1.64 21.53
CA LEU A 5 -19.59 -0.96 21.52
C LEU A 5 -20.33 -1.19 20.21
N ASN A 6 -19.63 -1.15 19.07
CA ASN A 6 -20.21 -1.45 17.78
C ASN A 6 -20.76 -2.89 17.70
N GLU A 7 -19.99 -3.86 18.20
CA GLU A 7 -20.41 -5.26 18.28
C GLU A 7 -21.65 -5.42 19.17
N ALA A 8 -21.67 -4.77 20.32
CA ALA A 8 -22.81 -4.81 21.25
C ALA A 8 -24.08 -4.16 20.67
N ASP A 9 -23.91 -3.09 19.90
CA ASP A 9 -25.01 -2.36 19.26
C ASP A 9 -25.39 -2.89 17.86
N HIS A 10 -24.72 -3.97 17.39
CA HIS A 10 -24.88 -4.51 16.04
C HIS A 10 -24.72 -3.47 14.92
N LYS A 11 -23.78 -2.53 15.09
CA LYS A 11 -23.48 -1.46 14.12
C LYS A 11 -22.18 -1.72 13.39
N GLU A 12 -22.15 -1.44 12.09
CA GLU A 12 -20.94 -1.47 11.26
C GLU A 12 -20.39 -0.05 11.08
N GLN A 13 -19.77 0.48 12.14
CA GLN A 13 -19.13 1.80 12.10
C GLN A 13 -17.61 1.66 12.24
N TYR A 14 -16.87 2.46 11.48
CA TYR A 14 -15.41 2.41 11.45
C TYR A 14 -14.81 3.75 11.86
N LEU A 15 -13.69 3.70 12.60
CA LEU A 15 -12.88 4.87 12.86
C LEU A 15 -11.94 5.06 11.68
N VAL A 16 -12.07 6.17 10.97
CA VAL A 16 -11.17 6.56 9.89
C VAL A 16 -10.23 7.64 10.42
N PRO A 17 -8.92 7.34 10.62
CA PRO A 17 -7.98 8.36 11.05
C PRO A 17 -7.75 9.38 9.94
N TYR A 18 -7.83 10.64 10.29
CA TYR A 18 -7.46 11.73 9.40
C TYR A 18 -5.97 12.03 9.58
N LEU A 19 -5.18 11.81 8.53
CA LEU A 19 -3.73 11.99 8.55
C LEU A 19 -3.34 13.16 7.65
N MET A 20 -2.44 13.97 8.18
CA MET A 20 -1.91 15.14 7.49
C MET A 20 -0.38 15.06 7.46
N SER A 21 0.22 15.28 6.29
CA SER A 21 1.66 15.45 6.12
C SER A 21 2.06 16.93 6.10
N SER A 22 3.33 17.21 6.33
CA SER A 22 3.92 18.54 6.21
C SER A 22 3.29 19.63 7.10
N HIS A 23 2.73 19.22 8.24
CA HIS A 23 2.27 20.17 9.25
C HIS A 23 3.48 20.96 9.79
N PRO A 24 3.34 22.27 10.04
CA PRO A 24 4.40 23.04 10.72
C PRO A 24 4.87 22.35 11.99
N GLY A 25 6.18 22.23 12.19
CA GLY A 25 6.80 21.47 13.26
C GLY A 25 7.07 19.99 12.94
N CYS A 26 6.51 19.44 11.87
CA CYS A 26 6.72 18.05 11.48
C CYS A 26 7.97 17.93 10.59
N THR A 27 9.04 17.33 11.10
CA THR A 27 10.24 17.00 10.36
C THR A 27 10.08 15.69 9.59
N LEU A 28 11.04 15.37 8.72
CA LEU A 28 11.08 14.10 8.02
C LEU A 28 11.20 12.91 9.02
N ARG A 29 11.95 13.09 10.11
CA ARG A 29 12.08 12.06 11.18
C ARG A 29 10.75 11.81 11.91
N ASP A 30 9.95 12.85 12.10
CA ASP A 30 8.63 12.71 12.72
C ASP A 30 7.66 11.96 11.79
N SER A 31 7.74 12.21 10.48
CA SER A 31 6.99 11.46 9.48
C SER A 31 7.39 9.98 9.46
N VAL A 32 8.68 9.65 9.63
CA VAL A 32 9.13 8.25 9.80
C VAL A 32 8.54 7.63 11.06
N ARG A 33 8.58 8.32 12.21
CA ARG A 33 7.99 7.81 13.46
C ARG A 33 6.49 7.55 13.33
N LEU A 34 5.78 8.44 12.64
CA LEU A 34 4.36 8.25 12.36
C LEU A 34 4.12 7.04 11.44
N ALA A 35 4.94 6.86 10.41
CA ALA A 35 4.88 5.69 9.54
C ALA A 35 5.13 4.38 10.31
N GLU A 36 6.14 4.34 11.20
CA GLU A 36 6.39 3.19 12.08
C GLU A 36 5.20 2.90 13.01
N PHE A 37 4.58 3.94 13.57
CA PHE A 37 3.40 3.79 14.41
C PHE A 37 2.23 3.18 13.62
N LEU A 38 1.95 3.71 12.43
CA LEU A 38 0.89 3.21 11.55
C LEU A 38 1.16 1.77 11.13
N HIS A 39 2.40 1.44 10.78
CA HIS A 39 2.81 0.09 10.43
C HIS A 39 2.58 -0.90 11.58
N ARG A 40 3.02 -0.55 12.80
CA ARG A 40 2.84 -1.37 14.00
C ARG A 40 1.37 -1.57 14.38
N THR A 41 0.51 -0.59 14.10
CA THR A 41 -0.94 -0.69 14.35
C THR A 41 -1.71 -1.35 13.21
N GLY A 42 -1.02 -1.77 12.13
CA GLY A 42 -1.64 -2.40 10.97
C GLY A 42 -2.51 -1.45 10.15
N HIS A 43 -2.31 -0.13 10.30
CA HIS A 43 -3.12 0.87 9.61
C HIS A 43 -2.36 1.47 8.43
N LEU A 44 -2.79 1.14 7.22
CA LEU A 44 -2.27 1.74 5.98
C LEU A 44 -3.28 2.76 5.45
N PRO A 45 -3.00 4.07 5.55
CA PRO A 45 -3.94 5.08 5.09
C PRO A 45 -4.01 5.11 3.56
N GLU A 46 -5.23 5.12 3.04
CA GLU A 46 -5.48 5.27 1.61
C GLU A 46 -5.23 6.69 1.14
N GLN A 47 -5.60 7.66 1.98
CA GLN A 47 -5.48 9.08 1.69
C GLN A 47 -4.71 9.81 2.79
N VAL A 48 -3.77 10.63 2.38
CA VAL A 48 -3.01 11.55 3.23
C VAL A 48 -3.06 12.92 2.57
N GLN A 49 -3.47 13.93 3.32
CA GLN A 49 -3.51 15.31 2.85
C GLN A 49 -2.24 16.05 3.28
N ASP A 50 -1.72 16.92 2.40
CA ASP A 50 -0.70 17.87 2.81
C ASP A 50 -1.34 18.99 3.63
N PHE A 51 -0.58 19.56 4.56
CA PHE A 51 -1.03 20.71 5.31
C PHE A 51 -1.43 21.86 4.36
N TYR A 52 -2.64 22.33 4.54
CA TYR A 52 -3.16 23.50 3.83
C TYR A 52 -3.40 24.65 4.82
N PRO A 53 -2.74 25.83 4.62
CA PRO A 53 -2.88 26.95 5.55
C PRO A 53 -4.31 27.50 5.53
N THR A 54 -4.99 27.39 6.67
CA THR A 54 -6.33 27.93 6.85
C THR A 54 -6.24 29.26 7.59
N PRO A 55 -6.80 30.37 7.06
CA PRO A 55 -6.75 31.67 7.73
C PRO A 55 -7.27 31.63 9.17
N GLY A 56 -6.64 32.41 10.06
CA GLY A 56 -7.04 32.52 11.46
C GLY A 56 -6.56 31.41 12.38
N THR A 57 -5.70 30.49 11.92
CA THR A 57 -5.15 29.42 12.75
C THR A 57 -3.69 29.66 13.14
N LEU A 58 -3.28 29.16 14.33
CA LEU A 58 -1.89 29.19 14.78
C LEU A 58 -0.95 28.48 13.81
N SER A 59 -1.38 27.32 13.28
CA SER A 59 -0.59 26.56 12.32
C SER A 59 -0.32 27.34 11.03
N THR A 60 -1.24 28.17 10.60
CA THR A 60 -1.05 29.06 9.45
C THR A 60 -0.03 30.14 9.76
N CYS A 61 -0.07 30.71 10.95
CA CYS A 61 0.98 31.65 11.41
C CYS A 61 2.35 30.98 11.38
N MET A 62 2.49 29.82 12.01
CA MET A 62 3.74 29.03 11.99
C MET A 62 4.21 28.71 10.56
N TYR A 63 3.28 28.36 9.68
CA TYR A 63 3.61 28.02 8.27
C TYR A 63 4.23 29.19 7.53
N TYR A 64 3.73 30.41 7.69
CA TYR A 64 4.25 31.58 6.98
C TYR A 64 5.45 32.19 7.67
N THR A 65 5.46 32.26 8.99
CA THR A 65 6.51 32.92 9.78
C THR A 65 7.69 32.00 10.10
N GLY A 66 7.44 30.70 10.26
CA GLY A 66 8.41 29.75 10.82
C GLY A 66 8.59 29.93 12.33
N ILE A 67 7.63 30.57 13.00
CA ILE A 67 7.70 30.88 14.44
C ILE A 67 6.38 30.43 15.09
N ASP A 68 6.47 29.81 16.26
CA ASP A 68 5.32 29.55 17.12
C ASP A 68 4.93 30.87 17.84
N PRO A 69 3.74 31.44 17.58
CA PRO A 69 3.35 32.71 18.16
C PRO A 69 3.07 32.64 19.68
N ARG A 70 3.04 31.45 20.28
CA ARG A 70 2.80 31.27 21.72
C ARG A 70 4.03 31.56 22.56
N ASP A 71 5.21 31.20 22.07
CA ASP A 71 6.46 31.29 22.82
C ASP A 71 7.62 31.87 21.98
N MET A 72 7.32 32.25 20.73
CA MET A 72 8.27 32.85 19.78
C MET A 72 9.45 31.93 19.42
N THR A 73 9.30 30.61 19.58
CA THR A 73 10.30 29.64 19.16
C THR A 73 10.26 29.37 17.66
N GLU A 74 11.40 29.03 17.06
CA GLU A 74 11.48 28.65 15.66
C GLU A 74 10.79 27.29 15.42
N VAL A 75 10.02 27.23 14.34
CA VAL A 75 9.29 26.03 13.91
C VAL A 75 9.74 25.63 12.51
N TYR A 76 10.16 24.38 12.39
CA TYR A 76 10.47 23.80 11.10
C TYR A 76 9.23 23.77 10.19
N VAL A 77 9.41 24.13 8.93
CA VAL A 77 8.34 24.11 7.92
C VAL A 77 8.86 23.52 6.62
N ALA A 78 8.28 22.40 6.19
CA ALA A 78 8.54 21.81 4.87
C ALA A 78 8.01 22.76 3.78
N ARG A 79 8.89 23.49 3.10
CA ARG A 79 8.48 24.47 2.08
C ARG A 79 8.60 23.92 0.66
N SER A 80 9.58 23.06 0.41
CA SER A 80 9.80 22.47 -0.90
C SER A 80 8.69 21.47 -1.26
N PRO A 81 8.14 21.51 -2.50
CA PRO A 81 7.19 20.50 -2.96
C PRO A 81 7.74 19.07 -2.88
N HIS A 82 9.04 18.91 -3.13
CA HIS A 82 9.71 17.62 -3.05
C HIS A 82 9.75 17.09 -1.61
N GLU A 83 10.08 17.94 -0.65
CA GLU A 83 10.10 17.57 0.77
C GLU A 83 8.72 17.19 1.30
N LYS A 84 7.67 17.91 0.90
CA LYS A 84 6.28 17.54 1.20
C LYS A 84 5.93 16.17 0.58
N ALA A 85 6.35 15.91 -0.66
CA ALA A 85 6.16 14.64 -1.31
C ALA A 85 6.85 13.48 -0.57
N LEU A 86 8.07 13.70 -0.04
CA LEU A 86 8.77 12.71 0.77
C LEU A 86 8.01 12.38 2.06
N GLN A 87 7.56 13.39 2.81
CA GLN A 87 6.77 13.20 4.03
C GLN A 87 5.47 12.47 3.77
N ARG A 88 4.75 12.82 2.69
CA ARG A 88 3.52 12.14 2.29
C ARG A 88 3.76 10.69 1.87
N ALA A 89 4.83 10.44 1.10
CA ALA A 89 5.17 9.11 0.65
C ALA A 89 5.45 8.15 1.81
N LEU A 90 6.11 8.62 2.88
CA LEU A 90 6.35 7.85 4.09
C LEU A 90 5.05 7.36 4.73
N LEU A 91 3.99 8.17 4.74
CA LEU A 91 2.70 7.78 5.30
C LEU A 91 1.93 6.82 4.39
N GLN A 92 2.28 6.75 3.12
CA GLN A 92 1.68 5.87 2.11
C GLN A 92 2.67 4.82 1.59
N TRP A 93 3.57 4.32 2.44
CA TRP A 93 4.68 3.41 2.06
C TRP A 93 4.25 2.16 1.30
N GLY A 94 3.00 1.72 1.44
CA GLY A 94 2.46 0.55 0.73
C GLY A 94 2.20 0.77 -0.76
N ARG A 95 2.20 2.02 -1.22
CA ARG A 95 1.98 2.36 -2.62
C ARG A 95 3.25 2.13 -3.45
N LYS A 96 3.14 1.30 -4.48
CA LYS A 96 4.27 0.92 -5.34
C LYS A 96 4.84 2.10 -6.14
N ASP A 97 3.99 3.02 -6.57
CA ASP A 97 4.35 4.23 -7.32
C ASP A 97 5.16 5.23 -6.48
N LEU A 98 4.95 5.26 -5.16
CA LEU A 98 5.67 6.14 -4.24
C LEU A 98 6.98 5.53 -3.69
N ARG A 99 7.26 4.25 -4.01
CA ARG A 99 8.42 3.54 -3.49
C ARG A 99 9.76 4.29 -3.63
N PRO A 100 10.11 4.91 -4.78
CA PRO A 100 11.37 5.65 -4.89
C PRO A 100 11.47 6.81 -3.88
N LEU A 101 10.36 7.53 -3.66
CA LEU A 101 10.28 8.61 -2.68
C LEU A 101 10.40 8.09 -1.24
N VAL A 102 9.84 6.92 -0.94
CA VAL A 102 9.96 6.29 0.39
C VAL A 102 11.41 5.93 0.67
N ILE A 103 12.13 5.34 -0.30
CA ILE A 103 13.56 5.01 -0.16
C ILE A 103 14.36 6.29 0.09
N GLU A 104 14.21 7.29 -0.76
CA GLU A 104 14.90 8.58 -0.60
C GLU A 104 14.61 9.22 0.76
N ALA A 105 13.36 9.18 1.21
CA ALA A 105 12.96 9.74 2.50
C ALA A 105 13.63 8.98 3.67
N LEU A 106 13.71 7.66 3.61
CA LEU A 106 14.37 6.84 4.63
C LEU A 106 15.89 7.05 4.62
N GLU A 107 16.53 7.21 3.46
CA GLU A 107 17.94 7.55 3.34
C GLU A 107 18.25 8.94 3.94
N LYS A 108 17.46 9.96 3.60
CA LYS A 108 17.60 11.31 4.16
C LYS A 108 17.34 11.38 5.67
N ALA A 109 16.44 10.54 6.18
CA ALA A 109 16.17 10.43 7.60
C ALA A 109 17.20 9.58 8.35
N GLU A 110 18.15 8.95 7.64
CA GLU A 110 19.13 7.98 8.19
C GLU A 110 18.45 6.75 8.82
N ARG A 111 17.33 6.31 8.23
CA ARG A 111 16.51 5.19 8.71
C ARG A 111 16.40 4.07 7.67
N THR A 112 17.53 3.75 7.03
CA THR A 112 17.63 2.63 6.10
C THR A 112 17.40 1.26 6.76
N ASP A 113 17.44 1.21 8.11
CA ASP A 113 17.06 0.04 8.91
C ASP A 113 15.60 -0.39 8.72
N LEU A 114 14.75 0.49 8.15
CA LEU A 114 13.35 0.21 7.82
C LEU A 114 13.15 -0.37 6.41
N ILE A 115 14.24 -0.59 5.68
CA ILE A 115 14.24 -1.29 4.39
C ILE A 115 14.77 -2.70 4.62
N GLY A 116 13.92 -3.70 4.66
CA GLY A 116 14.36 -5.06 5.00
C GLY A 116 13.24 -6.09 5.03
N TYR A 117 13.53 -7.24 5.63
CA TYR A 117 12.59 -8.35 5.77
C TYR A 117 12.03 -8.50 7.18
N GLU A 118 12.54 -7.75 8.14
CA GLU A 118 12.07 -7.76 9.52
C GLU A 118 10.67 -7.15 9.64
N GLU A 119 9.95 -7.52 10.70
CA GLU A 119 8.59 -7.05 10.96
C GLU A 119 8.50 -5.53 11.10
N LYS A 120 9.55 -4.89 11.62
CA LYS A 120 9.63 -3.42 11.77
C LYS A 120 9.80 -2.68 10.43
N CYS A 121 10.19 -3.37 9.34
CA CYS A 121 10.54 -2.73 8.08
C CYS A 121 9.29 -2.28 7.33
N LEU A 122 9.29 -1.03 6.88
CA LEU A 122 8.19 -0.44 6.12
C LEU A 122 8.10 -1.00 4.70
N ILE A 123 9.25 -1.24 4.06
CA ILE A 123 9.32 -1.73 2.68
C ILE A 123 10.29 -2.91 2.56
N ARG A 124 9.94 -3.85 1.70
CA ARG A 124 10.83 -4.97 1.37
C ARG A 124 11.80 -4.55 0.26
N PRO A 125 13.09 -4.93 0.35
CA PRO A 125 14.06 -4.60 -0.68
C PRO A 125 13.75 -5.32 -1.99
N GLN A 126 14.07 -4.68 -3.12
CA GLN A 126 14.04 -5.29 -4.43
C GLN A 126 15.42 -5.84 -4.81
N LYS A 127 15.48 -6.62 -5.88
CA LYS A 127 16.75 -7.20 -6.36
C LYS A 127 17.72 -6.07 -6.72
N GLY A 128 18.89 -6.05 -6.04
CA GLY A 128 19.92 -5.04 -6.23
C GLY A 128 19.90 -3.86 -5.25
N GLU A 129 18.89 -3.74 -4.40
CA GLU A 129 18.83 -2.69 -3.36
C GLU A 129 19.61 -3.14 -2.11
N LYS A 130 20.22 -2.18 -1.41
CA LYS A 130 20.81 -2.39 -0.07
C LYS A 130 19.69 -2.52 0.95
N TYR A 131 19.81 -3.48 1.88
CA TYR A 131 18.79 -3.68 2.91
C TYR A 131 19.41 -4.11 4.23
N PHE A 132 18.68 -3.95 5.31
CA PHE A 132 19.02 -4.44 6.64
C PHE A 132 18.34 -5.79 6.92
N GLY A 133 19.04 -6.63 7.73
CA GLY A 133 18.55 -7.94 8.11
C GLY A 133 18.92 -9.06 7.13
N LYS A 134 18.67 -10.30 7.55
CA LYS A 134 18.87 -11.49 6.73
C LYS A 134 17.61 -11.75 5.90
N LYS A 135 17.79 -12.01 4.60
CA LYS A 135 16.70 -12.57 3.80
C LYS A 135 16.23 -13.87 4.47
N PRO A 136 14.92 -14.07 4.71
CA PRO A 136 14.42 -15.34 5.18
C PRO A 136 14.95 -16.46 4.28
N GLU A 137 15.46 -17.55 4.87
CA GLU A 137 15.81 -18.73 4.10
C GLU A 137 14.54 -19.22 3.40
N GLU A 138 14.58 -19.31 2.09
CA GLU A 138 13.49 -19.90 1.32
C GLU A 138 13.35 -21.35 1.81
N PRO A 139 12.15 -21.80 2.18
CA PRO A 139 11.96 -23.19 2.54
C PRO A 139 12.47 -24.05 1.38
N PRO A 140 13.19 -25.16 1.66
CA PRO A 140 13.77 -26.00 0.62
C PRO A 140 12.67 -26.35 -0.37
N VAL A 141 12.87 -25.99 -1.64
CA VAL A 141 11.94 -26.32 -2.72
C VAL A 141 11.78 -27.84 -2.68
N PRO A 142 10.56 -28.39 -2.49
CA PRO A 142 10.37 -29.81 -2.47
C PRO A 142 10.91 -30.36 -3.78
N GLN A 143 12.00 -31.12 -3.71
CA GLN A 143 12.57 -31.79 -4.87
C GLN A 143 11.44 -32.64 -5.45
N ARG A 144 10.99 -32.26 -6.64
CA ARG A 144 10.05 -33.03 -7.44
C ARG A 144 10.70 -34.40 -7.63
N ARG A 145 10.26 -35.38 -6.83
CA ARG A 145 10.70 -36.76 -7.02
C ARG A 145 10.45 -37.10 -8.49
N GLU A 146 11.51 -37.23 -9.25
CA GLU A 146 11.42 -37.83 -10.57
C GLU A 146 10.89 -39.25 -10.38
N GLN A 147 9.57 -39.36 -10.57
CA GLN A 147 8.97 -40.68 -10.70
C GLN A 147 9.56 -41.31 -11.96
N GLY A 148 10.33 -42.37 -11.73
CA GLY A 148 11.03 -43.12 -12.75
C GLY A 148 10.13 -43.46 -13.92
N ARG A 149 10.60 -43.14 -15.09
CA ARG A 149 10.10 -43.71 -16.36
C ARG A 149 10.25 -45.21 -16.31
N GLY A 150 9.18 -45.90 -16.03
CA GLY A 150 9.16 -47.36 -16.10
C GLY A 150 7.74 -47.87 -16.11
N GLY A 151 7.19 -48.15 -17.28
CA GLY A 151 5.89 -48.79 -17.39
C GLY A 151 5.15 -48.44 -18.67
N ASN A 152 5.56 -49.14 -19.77
CA ASN A 152 4.80 -49.21 -21.02
C ASN A 152 3.43 -49.87 -20.75
N PHE A 153 2.39 -49.13 -20.38
CA PHE A 153 1.04 -49.63 -20.41
C PHE A 153 0.36 -49.20 -21.71
N ARG A 154 0.39 -50.13 -22.69
CA ARG A 154 -0.49 -50.08 -23.86
C ARG A 154 -1.92 -50.24 -23.41
N HIS A 155 -2.64 -49.12 -23.21
CA HIS A 155 -4.09 -49.16 -23.11
C HIS A 155 -4.71 -49.37 -24.50
N LYS A 156 -5.28 -50.54 -24.71
CA LYS A 156 -6.20 -50.84 -25.81
C LYS A 156 -7.40 -49.87 -25.66
N ARG A 157 -7.66 -49.15 -26.73
CA ARG A 157 -8.84 -48.26 -26.88
C ARG A 157 -10.08 -49.15 -27.01
N PRO A 158 -11.12 -48.94 -26.21
CA PRO A 158 -12.41 -49.60 -26.50
C PRO A 158 -13.09 -48.88 -27.66
N GLU A 159 -13.50 -49.62 -28.67
CA GLU A 159 -14.34 -49.16 -29.77
C GLU A 159 -15.73 -48.84 -29.23
N ASN A 160 -16.25 -47.65 -29.54
CA ASN A 160 -17.59 -47.21 -29.18
C ASN A 160 -18.43 -47.19 -30.46
N PRO A 161 -19.49 -47.99 -30.58
CA PRO A 161 -20.37 -47.99 -31.75
C PRO A 161 -21.38 -46.81 -31.63
N GLY A 162 -21.38 -46.05 -32.64
CA GLY A 162 -22.34 -45.10 -33.18
C GLY A 162 -23.50 -44.55 -32.33
N GLN A 163 -23.47 -43.24 -32.17
CA GLN A 163 -24.72 -42.46 -32.13
C GLN A 163 -24.56 -41.14 -32.87
N LYS A 164 -25.25 -41.05 -33.98
CA LYS A 164 -25.48 -39.80 -34.73
C LYS A 164 -26.49 -38.97 -33.93
N GLY A 165 -26.07 -37.87 -33.35
CA GLY A 165 -26.93 -36.87 -32.72
C GLY A 165 -26.67 -35.49 -33.32
N LYS A 166 -27.69 -34.95 -34.02
CA LYS A 166 -27.73 -33.62 -34.65
C LYS A 166 -27.57 -32.52 -33.59
N MET A 167 -26.64 -31.60 -33.80
CA MET A 167 -26.58 -30.32 -33.07
C MET A 167 -27.73 -29.37 -33.49
N PRO A 168 -28.40 -28.70 -32.58
CA PRO A 168 -29.29 -27.59 -32.93
C PRO A 168 -28.49 -26.28 -33.11
N GLN A 169 -28.77 -25.63 -34.23
CA GLN A 169 -28.26 -24.26 -34.56
C GLN A 169 -28.82 -23.26 -33.56
N ARG A 170 -27.91 -22.52 -32.92
CA ARG A 170 -28.23 -21.36 -32.09
C ARG A 170 -28.36 -20.13 -32.97
N LYS A 171 -29.56 -19.58 -33.04
CA LYS A 171 -29.93 -18.34 -33.70
C LYS A 171 -29.09 -17.18 -33.16
N LYS A 172 -28.39 -16.48 -34.07
CA LYS A 172 -27.93 -15.12 -33.88
C LYS A 172 -29.04 -14.23 -34.39
N ASP A 173 -29.71 -13.47 -33.52
CA ASP A 173 -30.47 -12.30 -33.92
C ASP A 173 -30.64 -11.34 -32.75
N ALA A 174 -30.38 -10.08 -33.08
CA ALA A 174 -30.93 -8.84 -32.51
C ALA A 174 -30.32 -8.29 -31.21
N PHE A 175 -29.29 -7.44 -31.42
CA PHE A 175 -29.22 -6.20 -30.67
C PHE A 175 -28.57 -5.10 -31.55
N ALA A 176 -29.35 -4.58 -32.45
CA ALA A 176 -29.08 -3.31 -33.15
C ALA A 176 -30.39 -2.54 -33.23
N LYS A 177 -30.56 -1.49 -32.42
CA LYS A 177 -31.28 -0.24 -32.71
C LYS A 177 -31.84 0.36 -31.40
N LYS A 178 -31.15 1.37 -30.90
CA LYS A 178 -31.80 2.59 -30.39
C LYS A 178 -30.74 3.65 -30.06
N ARG A 179 -30.27 4.32 -31.04
CA ARG A 179 -29.78 5.71 -30.95
C ARG A 179 -30.41 6.46 -32.12
N ARG A 180 -31.42 7.28 -31.79
CA ARG A 180 -31.80 8.54 -32.47
C ARG A 180 -33.13 9.02 -31.91
N GLY A 181 -33.16 10.28 -31.54
CA GLY A 181 -34.40 11.06 -31.35
C GLY A 181 -34.59 11.58 -29.94
N THR A 182 -34.29 12.72 -29.87
CA THR A 182 -34.65 14.08 -29.44
C THR A 182 -33.97 14.51 -28.18
#